data_60f058020aae607e3395145b654c51c1
#
_entry.id   60f058020aae607e3395145b654c51c1
#
_cell.length_a   1.000
_cell.length_b   1.000
_cell.length_c   1.000
_cell.angle_alpha   90.00
_cell.angle_beta   90.00
_cell.angle_gamma   90.00
#
_symmetry.space_group_name_H-M   'P 1'
#
loop_
_entity.id
_entity.type
_entity.pdbx_description
1 polymer ?
#
loop_
_entity_poly.entity_id
_entity_poly.type
_entity_poly.pdbx_seq_one_letter_code
_entity_poly.pdbx_strand_id
1 'polypeptide(L)'
;PLSDKPAFFLEEKYSGESTASKLKRVREVMEEHGATAHIIASLDDVCWLLNIRGDDIDFFPLLLSYAIVTMDKVELYVDDAKLNDQIHEELAKNKVTIHPYNDIYEDIKKLGAGSTALIDPMKMNYALYKNIPCNIVEAANPTILMKAMKNDAELENVKKAHIKDGVAITKFMYWIKNRYDKEPITELSSAAKLTELRAAQEGYIRDSFEPLCAFADHAAMMHYSPSKESDVQLKSGAFFLNDTGGGYYEGST
;
A
#
# COMPACT_ATOMS: atom_id res chain seq x y z
N PRO A 1 16.54 -9.67 5.86
CA PRO A 1 15.52 -10.72 5.73
C PRO A 1 14.22 -10.06 5.24
N LEU A 2 13.46 -10.76 4.42
CA LEU A 2 12.11 -10.30 4.07
C LEU A 2 11.23 -10.37 5.32
N SER A 3 10.17 -9.54 5.38
CA SER A 3 9.17 -9.60 6.43
C SER A 3 8.51 -10.97 6.45
N ASP A 4 8.19 -11.48 7.63
CA ASP A 4 7.42 -12.72 7.86
C ASP A 4 6.00 -12.42 8.36
N LYS A 5 5.59 -11.15 8.37
CA LYS A 5 4.29 -10.72 8.85
C LYS A 5 3.16 -11.21 7.93
N PRO A 6 2.02 -11.62 8.50
CA PRO A 6 0.90 -12.14 7.74
C PRO A 6 0.24 -11.07 6.88
N ALA A 7 -0.27 -11.49 5.72
CA ALA A 7 -1.17 -10.70 4.90
C ALA A 7 -2.61 -10.74 5.44
N PHE A 8 -3.44 -9.79 5.04
CA PHE A 8 -4.87 -9.78 5.34
C PHE A 8 -5.70 -9.43 4.10
N PHE A 9 -6.94 -9.90 4.09
CA PHE A 9 -7.91 -9.57 3.05
C PHE A 9 -8.62 -8.26 3.40
N LEU A 10 -8.69 -7.34 2.43
CA LEU A 10 -9.43 -6.09 2.57
C LEU A 10 -10.86 -6.30 2.10
N GLU A 11 -11.79 -6.40 3.04
CA GLU A 11 -13.21 -6.64 2.77
C GLU A 11 -13.83 -5.59 1.83
N GLU A 12 -14.84 -5.99 1.06
CA GLU A 12 -15.54 -5.10 0.11
C GLU A 12 -16.19 -3.88 0.77
N LYS A 13 -16.54 -3.95 2.06
CA LYS A 13 -17.02 -2.77 2.80
C LYS A 13 -16.00 -1.62 2.84
N TYR A 14 -14.71 -1.94 2.65
CA TYR A 14 -13.62 -0.96 2.57
C TYR A 14 -13.21 -0.65 1.13
N SER A 15 -13.07 -1.67 0.29
CA SER A 15 -12.63 -1.52 -1.10
C SER A 15 -13.74 -1.11 -2.08
N GLY A 16 -15.00 -1.35 -1.70
CA GLY A 16 -16.18 -1.02 -2.52
C GLY A 16 -16.33 -1.82 -3.81
N GLU A 17 -15.39 -2.74 -4.11
CA GLU A 17 -15.40 -3.52 -5.35
C GLU A 17 -14.74 -4.88 -5.14
N SER A 18 -15.38 -5.94 -5.65
CA SER A 18 -14.85 -7.29 -5.58
C SER A 18 -13.65 -7.49 -6.52
N THR A 19 -12.80 -8.47 -6.20
CA THR A 19 -11.71 -8.92 -7.07
C THR A 19 -12.23 -9.34 -8.45
N ALA A 20 -13.37 -10.03 -8.52
CA ALA A 20 -13.98 -10.45 -9.78
C ALA A 20 -14.33 -9.26 -10.68
N SER A 21 -14.93 -8.20 -10.10
CA SER A 21 -15.26 -6.97 -10.84
C SER A 21 -14.00 -6.27 -11.38
N LYS A 22 -12.99 -6.12 -10.54
CA LYS A 22 -11.70 -5.50 -10.93
C LYS A 22 -11.02 -6.28 -12.05
N LEU A 23 -10.96 -7.61 -11.93
CA LEU A 23 -10.39 -8.49 -12.97
C LEU A 23 -11.15 -8.37 -14.30
N LYS A 24 -12.48 -8.26 -14.25
CA LYS A 24 -13.29 -8.04 -15.45
C LYS A 24 -12.87 -6.76 -16.17
N ARG A 25 -12.77 -5.64 -15.45
CA ARG A 25 -12.36 -4.34 -16.01
C ARG A 25 -10.94 -4.38 -16.59
N VAL A 26 -10.00 -5.04 -15.90
CA VAL A 26 -8.63 -5.21 -16.42
C VAL A 26 -8.63 -6.02 -17.71
N ARG A 27 -9.42 -7.10 -17.79
CA ARG A 27 -9.54 -7.93 -19.01
C ARG A 27 -10.16 -7.17 -20.16
N GLU A 28 -11.14 -6.31 -19.92
CA GLU A 28 -11.71 -5.42 -20.96
C GLU A 28 -10.61 -4.52 -21.57
N VAL A 29 -9.74 -3.92 -20.75
CA VAL A 29 -8.60 -3.14 -21.27
C VAL A 29 -7.57 -4.02 -21.98
N MET A 30 -7.32 -5.25 -21.51
CA MET A 30 -6.47 -6.20 -22.21
C MET A 30 -7.02 -6.51 -23.62
N GLU A 31 -8.33 -6.72 -23.75
CA GLU A 31 -8.99 -6.93 -25.04
C GLU A 31 -8.85 -5.73 -25.98
N GLU A 32 -9.03 -4.51 -25.48
CA GLU A 32 -8.83 -3.26 -26.25
C GLU A 32 -7.40 -3.15 -26.82
N HIS A 33 -6.41 -3.66 -26.10
CA HIS A 33 -5.01 -3.71 -26.52
C HIS A 33 -4.64 -4.98 -27.32
N GLY A 34 -5.57 -5.90 -27.55
CA GLY A 34 -5.30 -7.19 -28.18
C GLY A 34 -4.34 -8.07 -27.36
N ALA A 35 -4.27 -7.84 -26.04
CA ALA A 35 -3.40 -8.58 -25.14
C ALA A 35 -4.11 -9.82 -24.57
N THR A 36 -3.37 -10.92 -24.49
CA THR A 36 -3.84 -12.19 -23.89
C THR A 36 -3.29 -12.44 -22.50
N ALA A 37 -2.26 -11.70 -22.11
CA ALA A 37 -1.69 -11.70 -20.77
C ALA A 37 -1.36 -10.26 -20.35
N HIS A 38 -1.50 -9.96 -19.07
CA HIS A 38 -1.04 -8.71 -18.46
C HIS A 38 -0.12 -9.04 -17.30
N ILE A 39 1.10 -8.50 -17.31
CA ILE A 39 2.12 -8.76 -16.31
C ILE A 39 2.20 -7.56 -15.38
N ILE A 40 1.87 -7.77 -14.10
CA ILE A 40 1.87 -6.73 -13.07
C ILE A 40 3.06 -6.97 -12.14
N ALA A 41 3.99 -6.01 -12.12
CA ALA A 41 5.17 -6.03 -11.26
C ALA A 41 5.15 -4.97 -10.15
N SER A 42 4.10 -4.17 -10.06
CA SER A 42 3.90 -3.15 -9.04
C SER A 42 3.06 -3.70 -7.89
N LEU A 43 3.60 -3.64 -6.68
CA LEU A 43 3.01 -4.24 -5.47
C LEU A 43 1.62 -3.68 -5.16
N ASP A 44 1.49 -2.36 -5.26
CA ASP A 44 0.25 -1.64 -5.00
C ASP A 44 -0.87 -2.01 -5.99
N ASP A 45 -0.52 -2.28 -7.25
CA ASP A 45 -1.46 -2.72 -8.26
C ASP A 45 -1.95 -4.16 -8.02
N VAL A 46 -1.05 -5.08 -7.66
CA VAL A 46 -1.42 -6.46 -7.28
C VAL A 46 -2.29 -6.45 -6.02
N CYS A 47 -1.87 -5.72 -4.99
CA CYS A 47 -2.63 -5.63 -3.74
C CYS A 47 -4.03 -5.01 -3.93
N TRP A 48 -4.14 -3.98 -4.77
CA TRP A 48 -5.42 -3.37 -5.08
C TRP A 48 -6.33 -4.33 -5.88
N LEU A 49 -5.77 -4.97 -6.91
CA LEU A 49 -6.53 -5.86 -7.80
C LEU A 49 -7.14 -7.05 -7.06
N LEU A 50 -6.37 -7.65 -6.15
CA LEU A 50 -6.77 -8.87 -5.43
C LEU A 50 -7.37 -8.59 -4.03
N ASN A 51 -7.53 -7.33 -3.64
CA ASN A 51 -8.01 -6.95 -2.31
C ASN A 51 -7.19 -7.55 -1.15
N ILE A 52 -5.90 -7.75 -1.34
CA ILE A 52 -4.97 -8.22 -0.31
C ILE A 52 -4.06 -7.11 0.16
N ARG A 53 -3.65 -7.18 1.41
CA ARG A 53 -2.69 -6.24 2.00
C ARG A 53 -1.64 -7.03 2.78
N GLY A 54 -0.46 -6.46 2.91
CA GLY A 54 0.66 -7.05 3.66
C GLY A 54 1.40 -6.04 4.50
N ASP A 55 2.57 -6.43 4.99
CA ASP A 55 3.45 -5.62 5.81
C ASP A 55 4.92 -5.79 5.41
N ASP A 56 5.17 -5.89 4.10
CA ASP A 56 6.51 -6.12 3.56
C ASP A 56 7.28 -4.83 3.29
N ILE A 57 6.57 -3.70 3.24
CA ILE A 57 7.12 -2.38 3.00
C ILE A 57 6.74 -1.48 4.19
N ASP A 58 7.73 -0.84 4.79
CA ASP A 58 7.49 0.07 5.91
C ASP A 58 6.49 1.16 5.52
N PHE A 59 5.54 1.43 6.40
CA PHE A 59 4.47 2.41 6.25
C PHE A 59 3.42 2.10 5.16
N PHE A 60 3.69 1.19 4.23
CA PHE A 60 2.74 0.82 3.18
C PHE A 60 2.18 -0.58 3.43
N PRO A 61 0.85 -0.77 3.37
CA PRO A 61 0.23 -2.09 3.58
C PRO A 61 0.35 -2.95 2.32
N LEU A 62 1.58 -3.19 1.86
CA LEU A 62 1.88 -3.91 0.63
C LEU A 62 2.49 -5.28 0.90
N LEU A 63 2.18 -6.20 0.00
CA LEU A 63 2.69 -7.57 -0.02
C LEU A 63 3.63 -7.72 -1.23
N LEU A 64 4.84 -8.22 -1.01
CA LEU A 64 5.77 -8.56 -2.09
C LEU A 64 5.13 -9.62 -2.99
N SER A 65 4.80 -9.24 -4.21
CA SER A 65 4.07 -10.08 -5.13
C SER A 65 4.24 -9.65 -6.58
N TYR A 66 4.01 -10.59 -7.49
CA TYR A 66 3.81 -10.34 -8.92
C TYR A 66 2.52 -11.03 -9.35
N ALA A 67 1.94 -10.59 -10.45
CA ALA A 67 0.81 -11.29 -11.05
C ALA A 67 0.92 -11.36 -12.56
N ILE A 68 0.48 -12.48 -13.13
CA ILE A 68 0.19 -12.63 -14.57
C ILE A 68 -1.31 -12.87 -14.70
N VAL A 69 -2.01 -11.90 -15.25
CA VAL A 69 -3.45 -11.97 -15.49
C VAL A 69 -3.67 -12.46 -16.92
N THR A 70 -4.42 -13.53 -17.10
CA THR A 70 -4.90 -13.98 -18.41
C THR A 70 -6.42 -13.79 -18.51
N MET A 71 -6.99 -14.09 -19.67
CA MET A 71 -8.43 -13.92 -19.89
C MET A 71 -9.31 -14.81 -19.00
N ASP A 72 -8.75 -15.92 -18.47
CA ASP A 72 -9.51 -16.93 -17.71
C ASP A 72 -9.01 -17.17 -16.29
N LYS A 73 -7.78 -16.79 -15.94
CA LYS A 73 -7.16 -17.02 -14.63
C LYS A 73 -6.16 -15.92 -14.25
N VAL A 74 -5.60 -16.04 -13.06
CA VAL A 74 -4.48 -15.23 -12.56
C VAL A 74 -3.43 -16.15 -11.94
N GLU A 75 -2.18 -15.94 -12.27
CA GLU A 75 -1.04 -16.56 -11.58
C GLU A 75 -0.45 -15.52 -10.63
N LEU A 76 -0.54 -15.77 -9.33
CA LEU A 76 -0.02 -14.91 -8.26
C LEU A 76 1.28 -15.49 -7.71
N TYR A 77 2.33 -14.70 -7.73
CA TYR A 77 3.65 -15.05 -7.20
C TYR A 77 3.88 -14.34 -5.88
N VAL A 78 3.92 -15.10 -4.80
CA VAL A 78 3.94 -14.58 -3.42
C VAL A 78 4.53 -15.60 -2.47
N ASP A 79 4.92 -15.19 -1.27
CA ASP A 79 5.22 -16.12 -0.18
C ASP A 79 3.91 -16.63 0.44
N ASP A 80 3.55 -17.88 0.14
CA ASP A 80 2.33 -18.53 0.56
C ASP A 80 2.19 -18.62 2.10
N ALA A 81 3.30 -18.67 2.82
CA ALA A 81 3.30 -18.72 4.29
C ALA A 81 2.67 -17.49 4.96
N LYS A 82 2.51 -16.38 4.22
CA LYS A 82 1.86 -15.15 4.68
C LYS A 82 0.35 -15.14 4.50
N LEU A 83 -0.17 -16.03 3.68
CA LEU A 83 -1.58 -16.08 3.32
C LEU A 83 -2.37 -16.93 4.32
N ASN A 84 -3.49 -16.42 4.78
CA ASN A 84 -4.42 -17.14 5.65
C ASN A 84 -5.53 -17.82 4.83
N ASP A 85 -6.32 -18.68 5.50
CA ASP A 85 -7.41 -19.45 4.87
C ASP A 85 -8.42 -18.52 4.14
N GLN A 86 -8.74 -17.37 4.71
CA GLN A 86 -9.66 -16.41 4.08
C GLN A 86 -9.11 -15.90 2.74
N ILE A 87 -7.81 -15.58 2.68
CA ILE A 87 -7.18 -15.13 1.44
C ILE A 87 -7.18 -16.28 0.42
N HIS A 88 -6.82 -17.50 0.83
CA HIS A 88 -6.85 -18.68 -0.05
C HIS A 88 -8.25 -18.91 -0.65
N GLU A 89 -9.30 -18.83 0.16
CA GLU A 89 -10.67 -18.98 -0.31
C GLU A 89 -11.06 -17.88 -1.33
N GLU A 90 -10.73 -16.62 -1.05
CA GLU A 90 -11.05 -15.50 -1.95
C GLU A 90 -10.26 -15.57 -3.26
N LEU A 91 -8.99 -15.95 -3.21
CA LEU A 91 -8.16 -16.16 -4.39
C LEU A 91 -8.70 -17.31 -5.26
N ALA A 92 -9.05 -18.46 -4.63
CA ALA A 92 -9.60 -19.61 -5.35
C ALA A 92 -10.93 -19.30 -6.07
N LYS A 93 -11.84 -18.53 -5.45
CA LYS A 93 -13.10 -18.07 -6.07
C LYS A 93 -12.85 -17.30 -7.37
N ASN A 94 -11.72 -16.62 -7.48
CA ASN A 94 -11.35 -15.80 -8.63
C ASN A 94 -10.38 -16.50 -9.59
N LYS A 95 -10.20 -17.82 -9.47
CA LYS A 95 -9.28 -18.64 -10.28
C LYS A 95 -7.84 -18.10 -10.23
N VAL A 96 -7.40 -17.71 -9.04
CA VAL A 96 -6.02 -17.31 -8.78
C VAL A 96 -5.25 -18.53 -8.32
N THR A 97 -4.18 -18.87 -9.02
CA THR A 97 -3.21 -19.90 -8.64
C THR A 97 -2.01 -19.25 -7.95
N ILE A 98 -1.59 -19.80 -6.82
CA ILE A 98 -0.47 -19.26 -6.04
C ILE A 98 0.81 -20.01 -6.40
N HIS A 99 1.90 -19.25 -6.59
CA HIS A 99 3.24 -19.75 -6.88
C HIS A 99 4.27 -19.10 -5.94
N PRO A 100 5.40 -19.76 -5.68
CA PRO A 100 6.51 -19.15 -4.97
C PRO A 100 6.96 -17.85 -5.63
N TYR A 101 7.25 -16.85 -4.82
CA TYR A 101 7.53 -15.46 -5.26
C TYR A 101 8.52 -15.36 -6.43
N ASN A 102 9.62 -16.14 -6.40
CA ASN A 102 10.66 -16.08 -7.42
C ASN A 102 10.35 -16.88 -8.69
N ASP A 103 9.35 -17.73 -8.68
CA ASP A 103 9.03 -18.59 -9.86
C ASP A 103 8.56 -17.77 -11.07
N ILE A 104 8.14 -16.53 -10.87
CA ILE A 104 7.80 -15.60 -11.95
C ILE A 104 8.90 -15.51 -13.01
N TYR A 105 10.18 -15.54 -12.62
CA TYR A 105 11.32 -15.41 -13.52
C TYR A 105 11.49 -16.60 -14.47
N GLU A 106 10.99 -17.77 -14.07
CA GLU A 106 10.98 -18.95 -14.93
C GLU A 106 9.63 -19.11 -15.67
N ASP A 107 8.53 -18.76 -15.01
CA ASP A 107 7.20 -18.93 -15.58
C ASP A 107 6.90 -17.91 -16.69
N ILE A 108 7.43 -16.71 -16.57
CA ILE A 108 7.30 -15.70 -17.64
C ILE A 108 7.84 -16.19 -18.99
N LYS A 109 8.89 -17.03 -18.98
CA LYS A 109 9.49 -17.65 -20.18
C LYS A 109 8.57 -18.69 -20.84
N LYS A 110 7.54 -19.16 -20.12
CA LYS A 110 6.58 -20.16 -20.59
C LYS A 110 5.36 -19.55 -21.28
N LEU A 111 5.26 -18.21 -21.31
CA LEU A 111 4.21 -17.56 -22.09
C LEU A 111 4.30 -18.00 -23.56
N GLY A 112 3.18 -18.43 -24.11
CA GLY A 112 3.15 -18.97 -25.48
C GLY A 112 3.60 -17.93 -26.54
N ALA A 113 4.35 -18.36 -27.56
CA ALA A 113 4.82 -17.46 -28.62
C ALA A 113 3.68 -16.75 -29.37
N GLY A 114 2.46 -17.30 -29.37
CA GLY A 114 1.26 -16.68 -29.94
C GLY A 114 0.54 -15.72 -28.97
N SER A 115 1.05 -15.53 -27.75
CA SER A 115 0.49 -14.59 -26.80
C SER A 115 0.93 -13.15 -27.10
N THR A 116 0.19 -12.20 -26.55
CA THR A 116 0.56 -10.78 -26.51
C THR A 116 0.49 -10.32 -25.07
N ALA A 117 1.63 -9.85 -24.52
CA ALA A 117 1.76 -9.40 -23.16
C ALA A 117 1.59 -7.87 -23.06
N LEU A 118 0.60 -7.42 -22.30
CA LEU A 118 0.48 -6.02 -21.88
C LEU A 118 1.39 -5.78 -20.69
N ILE A 119 2.26 -4.79 -20.78
CA ILE A 119 3.18 -4.40 -19.71
C ILE A 119 3.25 -2.89 -19.56
N ASP A 120 3.53 -2.44 -18.35
CA ASP A 120 3.95 -1.07 -18.09
C ASP A 120 5.48 -1.02 -17.94
N PRO A 121 6.22 -0.47 -18.91
CA PRO A 121 7.68 -0.46 -18.86
C PRO A 121 8.24 0.38 -17.69
N MET A 122 7.46 1.32 -17.17
CA MET A 122 7.85 2.14 -16.01
C MET A 122 7.71 1.40 -14.66
N LYS A 123 6.99 0.27 -14.66
CA LYS A 123 6.70 -0.53 -13.45
C LYS A 123 7.37 -1.90 -13.49
N MET A 124 7.96 -2.29 -14.63
CA MET A 124 8.55 -3.60 -14.80
C MET A 124 10.06 -3.59 -14.61
N ASN A 125 10.60 -4.56 -13.87
CA ASN A 125 12.03 -4.73 -13.80
C ASN A 125 12.59 -5.37 -15.08
N TYR A 126 13.83 -5.01 -15.41
CA TYR A 126 14.48 -5.45 -16.65
C TYR A 126 14.65 -6.97 -16.75
N ALA A 127 14.81 -7.67 -15.63
CA ALA A 127 14.96 -9.13 -15.63
C ALA A 127 13.68 -9.85 -16.09
N LEU A 128 12.51 -9.34 -15.77
CA LEU A 128 11.24 -9.84 -16.31
C LEU A 128 11.08 -9.43 -17.76
N TYR A 129 11.24 -8.14 -18.08
CA TYR A 129 11.07 -7.61 -19.44
C TYR A 129 11.82 -8.40 -20.49
N LYS A 130 13.12 -8.61 -20.30
CA LYS A 130 13.98 -9.30 -21.27
C LYS A 130 13.67 -10.78 -21.48
N ASN A 131 12.89 -11.38 -20.59
CA ASN A 131 12.55 -12.80 -20.61
C ASN A 131 11.13 -13.08 -21.14
N ILE A 132 10.37 -12.05 -21.54
CA ILE A 132 9.06 -12.22 -22.19
C ILE A 132 9.28 -12.79 -23.60
N PRO A 133 8.76 -14.00 -23.89
CA PRO A 133 9.06 -14.70 -25.17
C PRO A 133 8.06 -14.39 -26.28
N CYS A 134 7.07 -13.52 -26.04
CA CYS A 134 5.94 -13.25 -26.93
C CYS A 134 5.87 -11.78 -27.34
N ASN A 135 4.87 -11.42 -28.13
CA ASN A 135 4.63 -10.02 -28.50
C ASN A 135 4.38 -9.17 -27.26
N ILE A 136 4.88 -7.94 -27.26
CA ILE A 136 4.72 -6.99 -26.16
C ILE A 136 3.91 -5.80 -26.65
N VAL A 137 2.94 -5.40 -25.86
CA VAL A 137 2.25 -4.10 -25.95
C VAL A 137 2.62 -3.30 -24.71
N GLU A 138 3.24 -2.16 -24.92
CA GLU A 138 3.64 -1.25 -23.84
C GLU A 138 2.54 -0.19 -23.63
N ALA A 139 1.96 -0.18 -22.43
CA ALA A 139 1.01 0.83 -21.98
C ALA A 139 1.04 0.93 -20.45
N ALA A 140 0.53 2.03 -19.91
CA ALA A 140 0.35 2.16 -18.46
C ALA A 140 -0.52 1.03 -17.90
N ASN A 141 -0.20 0.52 -16.72
CA ASN A 141 -1.04 -0.47 -16.05
C ASN A 141 -2.48 0.05 -15.93
N PRO A 142 -3.50 -0.71 -16.41
CA PRO A 142 -4.91 -0.32 -16.29
C PRO A 142 -5.31 0.01 -14.85
N THR A 143 -4.73 -0.70 -13.90
CA THR A 143 -4.97 -0.56 -12.46
C THR A 143 -4.58 0.80 -11.90
N ILE A 144 -3.64 1.53 -12.51
CA ILE A 144 -3.20 2.86 -12.02
C ILE A 144 -4.38 3.84 -11.97
N LEU A 145 -5.06 4.00 -13.09
CA LEU A 145 -6.19 4.93 -13.16
C LEU A 145 -7.42 4.39 -12.42
N MET A 146 -7.69 3.09 -12.52
CA MET A 146 -8.79 2.44 -11.82
C MET A 146 -8.68 2.62 -10.30
N LYS A 147 -7.48 2.47 -9.74
CA LYS A 147 -7.17 2.67 -8.31
C LYS A 147 -7.22 4.15 -7.90
N ALA A 148 -6.78 5.05 -8.78
CA ALA A 148 -6.78 6.48 -8.51
C ALA A 148 -8.20 7.06 -8.43
N MET A 149 -9.12 6.55 -9.24
CA MET A 149 -10.53 6.97 -9.26
C MET A 149 -11.32 6.18 -8.20
N LYS A 150 -11.49 6.80 -7.01
CA LYS A 150 -12.19 6.16 -5.89
C LYS A 150 -13.67 6.00 -6.19
N ASN A 151 -14.22 4.83 -5.83
CA ASN A 151 -15.66 4.57 -5.82
C ASN A 151 -16.31 5.21 -4.57
N ASP A 152 -17.64 5.20 -4.51
CA ASP A 152 -18.40 5.85 -3.43
C ASP A 152 -18.08 5.26 -2.05
N ALA A 153 -17.87 3.94 -1.95
CA ALA A 153 -17.51 3.30 -0.68
C ALA A 153 -16.11 3.74 -0.22
N GLU A 154 -15.13 3.80 -1.13
CA GLU A 154 -13.79 4.31 -0.82
C GLU A 154 -13.84 5.77 -0.40
N LEU A 155 -14.64 6.62 -1.07
CA LEU A 155 -14.79 8.04 -0.71
C LEU A 155 -15.37 8.21 0.70
N GLU A 156 -16.43 7.47 1.04
CA GLU A 156 -17.02 7.50 2.37
C GLU A 156 -16.06 6.95 3.45
N ASN A 157 -15.30 5.93 3.12
CA ASN A 157 -14.30 5.37 4.03
C ASN A 157 -13.14 6.34 4.26
N VAL A 158 -12.62 7.00 3.23
CA VAL A 158 -11.56 8.03 3.39
C VAL A 158 -12.04 9.16 4.30
N LYS A 159 -13.30 9.63 4.18
CA LYS A 159 -13.87 10.62 5.11
C LYS A 159 -13.86 10.12 6.56
N LYS A 160 -14.22 8.85 6.80
CA LYS A 160 -14.18 8.25 8.15
C LYS A 160 -12.75 8.19 8.69
N ALA A 161 -11.78 7.76 7.87
CA ALA A 161 -10.37 7.76 8.26
C ALA A 161 -9.89 9.15 8.69
N HIS A 162 -10.22 10.19 7.92
CA HIS A 162 -9.86 11.57 8.25
C HIS A 162 -10.53 12.10 9.53
N ILE A 163 -11.75 11.67 9.84
CA ILE A 163 -12.41 12.02 11.10
C ILE A 163 -11.68 11.36 12.29
N LYS A 164 -11.33 10.06 12.18
CA LYS A 164 -10.58 9.33 13.21
C LYS A 164 -9.22 9.97 13.45
N ASP A 165 -8.48 10.25 12.39
CA ASP A 165 -7.18 10.90 12.47
C ASP A 165 -7.29 12.33 13.03
N GLY A 166 -8.30 13.08 12.62
CA GLY A 166 -8.61 14.41 13.14
C GLY A 166 -8.85 14.42 14.66
N VAL A 167 -9.49 13.37 15.20
CA VAL A 167 -9.64 13.16 16.65
C VAL A 167 -8.28 12.94 17.31
N ALA A 168 -7.42 12.10 16.74
CA ALA A 168 -6.09 11.83 17.27
C ALA A 168 -5.23 13.11 17.27
N ILE A 169 -5.20 13.84 16.16
CA ILE A 169 -4.49 15.14 16.04
C ILE A 169 -5.03 16.17 17.03
N THR A 170 -6.34 16.28 17.20
CA THR A 170 -6.95 17.24 18.14
C THR A 170 -6.54 16.92 19.57
N LYS A 171 -6.57 15.65 19.97
CA LYS A 171 -6.09 15.20 21.29
C LYS A 171 -4.60 15.49 21.48
N PHE A 172 -3.80 15.28 20.44
CA PHE A 172 -2.37 15.56 20.44
C PHE A 172 -2.10 17.07 20.63
N MET A 173 -2.78 17.92 19.86
CA MET A 173 -2.66 19.38 20.02
C MET A 173 -3.04 19.85 21.43
N TYR A 174 -4.09 19.27 21.99
CA TYR A 174 -4.49 19.55 23.37
C TYR A 174 -3.41 19.10 24.37
N TRP A 175 -2.87 17.90 24.20
CA TRP A 175 -1.82 17.35 25.07
C TRP A 175 -0.57 18.23 25.02
N ILE A 176 -0.04 18.55 23.85
CA ILE A 176 1.16 19.41 23.72
C ILE A 176 0.94 20.76 24.39
N LYS A 177 -0.15 21.47 24.07
CA LYS A 177 -0.42 22.80 24.62
C LYS A 177 -0.55 22.86 26.13
N ASN A 178 -0.92 21.75 26.77
CA ASN A 178 -1.11 21.70 28.22
C ASN A 178 0.05 21.05 28.98
N ARG A 179 1.05 20.52 28.28
CA ARG A 179 2.12 19.71 28.89
C ARG A 179 3.53 20.15 28.59
N TYR A 180 3.78 20.85 27.48
CA TYR A 180 5.16 21.20 27.03
C TYR A 180 5.98 21.98 28.05
N ASP A 181 5.34 22.68 29.00
CA ASP A 181 5.96 23.45 30.08
C ASP A 181 6.01 22.70 31.43
N LYS A 182 5.39 21.53 31.53
CA LYS A 182 5.25 20.72 32.74
C LYS A 182 6.11 19.45 32.74
N GLU A 183 6.44 18.96 31.58
CA GLU A 183 7.23 17.75 31.38
C GLU A 183 8.13 17.89 30.15
N PRO A 184 9.30 17.20 30.10
CA PRO A 184 10.19 17.28 28.96
C PRO A 184 9.57 16.54 27.77
N ILE A 185 8.93 17.29 26.86
CA ILE A 185 8.44 16.76 25.58
C ILE A 185 9.50 17.05 24.53
N THR A 186 9.88 16.04 23.77
CA THR A 186 10.84 16.11 22.66
C THR A 186 10.20 15.81 21.32
N GLU A 187 10.92 15.98 20.23
CA GLU A 187 10.46 15.61 18.89
C GLU A 187 10.06 14.14 18.81
N LEU A 188 10.92 13.23 19.29
CA LEU A 188 10.67 11.78 19.32
C LEU A 188 9.49 11.42 20.25
N SER A 189 9.42 12.03 21.42
CA SER A 189 8.29 11.74 22.34
C SER A 189 6.96 12.28 21.80
N SER A 190 6.99 13.35 21.02
CA SER A 190 5.82 13.89 20.31
C SER A 190 5.35 12.93 19.22
N ALA A 191 6.26 12.42 18.41
CA ALA A 191 5.97 11.43 17.37
C ALA A 191 5.33 10.16 17.98
N ALA A 192 5.96 9.61 19.02
CA ALA A 192 5.45 8.43 19.74
C ALA A 192 4.06 8.66 20.34
N LYS A 193 3.80 9.86 20.92
CA LYS A 193 2.49 10.20 21.48
C LYS A 193 1.41 10.28 20.42
N LEU A 194 1.73 10.81 19.24
CA LEU A 194 0.76 10.88 18.15
C LEU A 194 0.42 9.50 17.61
N THR A 195 1.42 8.64 17.40
CA THR A 195 1.21 7.23 17.04
C THR A 195 0.34 6.50 18.07
N GLU A 196 0.58 6.71 19.39
CA GLU A 196 -0.28 6.17 20.48
C GLU A 196 -1.75 6.60 20.33
N LEU A 197 -1.98 7.89 20.06
CA LEU A 197 -3.33 8.43 19.92
C LEU A 197 -4.06 7.93 18.67
N ARG A 198 -3.32 7.68 17.59
CA ARG A 198 -3.81 7.03 16.37
C ARG A 198 -4.13 5.57 16.62
N ALA A 199 -3.23 4.85 17.29
CA ALA A 199 -3.43 3.44 17.64
C ALA A 199 -4.66 3.19 18.54
N ALA A 200 -5.10 4.20 19.26
CA ALA A 200 -6.34 4.14 20.02
C ALA A 200 -7.62 4.32 19.18
N GLN A 201 -7.50 4.62 17.87
CA GLN A 201 -8.64 4.69 16.96
C GLN A 201 -8.94 3.31 16.38
N GLU A 202 -10.22 3.01 16.20
CA GLU A 202 -10.66 1.75 15.59
C GLU A 202 -10.14 1.64 14.14
N GLY A 203 -9.63 0.46 13.78
CA GLY A 203 -9.18 0.17 12.42
C GLY A 203 -7.82 0.76 12.05
N TYR A 204 -7.09 1.35 13.00
CA TYR A 204 -5.71 1.77 12.78
C TYR A 204 -4.81 0.56 12.49
N ILE A 205 -3.96 0.67 11.47
CA ILE A 205 -3.02 -0.37 11.06
C ILE A 205 -1.60 0.04 11.44
N ARG A 206 -1.19 1.25 11.05
CA ARG A 206 0.16 1.82 11.26
C ARG A 206 0.18 3.31 10.91
N ASP A 207 1.29 3.99 11.14
CA ASP A 207 1.52 5.30 10.54
C ASP A 207 1.64 5.16 9.02
N SER A 208 1.20 6.17 8.24
CA SER A 208 1.22 6.14 6.78
C SER A 208 2.59 6.52 6.20
N PHE A 209 3.43 7.16 7.00
CA PHE A 209 4.84 7.46 6.75
C PHE A 209 5.53 7.75 8.09
N GLU A 210 6.86 7.83 8.09
CA GLU A 210 7.61 8.16 9.30
C GLU A 210 7.21 9.55 9.81
N PRO A 211 6.76 9.70 11.08
CA PRO A 211 6.32 10.97 11.61
C PRO A 211 7.44 12.03 11.62
N LEU A 212 7.24 13.11 10.89
CA LEU A 212 8.16 14.26 10.85
C LEU A 212 7.74 15.27 11.91
N CYS A 213 8.35 15.18 13.09
CA CYS A 213 8.16 16.11 14.20
C CYS A 213 9.43 16.93 14.34
N ALA A 214 9.39 18.22 13.98
CA ALA A 214 10.57 19.07 13.89
C ALA A 214 10.37 20.40 14.63
N PHE A 215 11.29 20.73 15.55
CA PHE A 215 11.22 21.93 16.37
C PHE A 215 12.30 22.95 15.98
N ALA A 216 11.94 24.22 15.96
CA ALA A 216 12.81 25.35 15.72
C ALA A 216 13.62 25.22 14.39
N ASP A 217 14.95 25.17 14.45
CA ASP A 217 15.81 25.07 13.28
C ASP A 217 15.62 23.78 12.49
N HIS A 218 15.24 22.68 13.14
CA HIS A 218 14.91 21.43 12.47
C HIS A 218 13.70 21.55 11.54
N ALA A 219 12.73 22.40 11.89
CA ALA A 219 11.55 22.66 11.07
C ALA A 219 11.85 23.35 9.73
N ALA A 220 13.04 23.91 9.56
CA ALA A 220 13.51 24.49 8.32
C ALA A 220 14.17 23.49 7.36
N MET A 221 14.42 22.27 7.82
CA MET A 221 15.06 21.22 7.01
C MET A 221 14.01 20.36 6.32
N MET A 222 14.06 20.30 4.99
CA MET A 222 13.18 19.41 4.22
C MET A 222 13.45 17.95 4.56
N HIS A 223 12.38 17.17 4.75
CA HIS A 223 12.45 15.74 5.07
C HIS A 223 13.28 15.41 6.33
N TYR A 224 13.33 16.35 7.30
CA TYR A 224 13.96 16.08 8.58
C TYR A 224 13.21 14.96 9.32
N SER A 225 13.95 13.98 9.81
CA SER A 225 13.44 12.93 10.71
C SER A 225 14.26 12.96 12.00
N PRO A 226 13.62 13.10 13.18
CA PRO A 226 14.35 13.12 14.45
C PRO A 226 15.01 11.76 14.73
N SER A 227 16.25 11.79 15.22
CA SER A 227 16.99 10.64 15.71
C SER A 227 17.31 10.82 17.19
N LYS A 228 17.81 9.78 17.84
CA LYS A 228 18.26 9.87 19.24
C LYS A 228 19.35 10.91 19.44
N GLU A 229 20.18 11.14 18.43
CA GLU A 229 21.28 12.08 18.43
C GLU A 229 20.84 13.51 18.18
N SER A 230 19.79 13.70 17.39
CA SER A 230 19.26 15.01 17.01
C SER A 230 18.07 15.47 17.84
N ASP A 231 17.49 14.59 18.66
CA ASP A 231 16.26 14.85 19.42
C ASP A 231 16.41 16.06 20.33
N VAL A 232 15.50 17.01 20.22
CA VAL A 232 15.50 18.24 21.03
C VAL A 232 14.18 18.41 21.77
N GLN A 233 14.27 19.08 22.93
CA GLN A 233 13.10 19.38 23.73
C GLN A 233 12.33 20.58 23.16
N LEU A 234 11.00 20.45 23.07
CA LEU A 234 10.09 21.53 22.70
C LEU A 234 10.07 22.63 23.77
N LYS A 235 10.09 23.89 23.33
CA LYS A 235 10.04 25.07 24.18
C LYS A 235 9.12 26.14 23.59
N SER A 236 8.70 27.09 24.40
CA SER A 236 7.96 28.25 23.91
C SER A 236 8.84 29.15 23.05
N GLY A 237 8.23 29.82 22.06
CA GLY A 237 8.88 30.87 21.27
C GLY A 237 9.44 30.44 19.92
N ALA A 238 9.24 29.17 19.51
CA ALA A 238 9.61 28.69 18.18
C ALA A 238 8.47 27.88 17.54
N PHE A 239 8.59 27.62 16.23
CA PHE A 239 7.66 26.76 15.51
C PHE A 239 7.93 25.29 15.82
N PHE A 240 6.85 24.52 15.89
CA PHE A 240 6.89 23.07 15.88
C PHE A 240 6.10 22.59 14.66
N LEU A 241 6.83 22.02 13.68
CA LEU A 241 6.27 21.41 12.50
C LEU A 241 5.89 19.96 12.83
N ASN A 242 4.73 19.55 12.38
CA ASN A 242 4.24 18.20 12.53
C ASN A 242 3.62 17.74 11.21
N ASP A 243 4.32 16.87 10.48
CA ASP A 243 3.88 16.26 9.25
C ASP A 243 3.78 14.75 9.48
N THR A 244 2.57 14.24 9.53
CA THR A 244 2.29 12.88 9.97
C THR A 244 0.96 12.39 9.42
N GLY A 245 0.82 11.08 9.22
CA GLY A 245 -0.42 10.47 8.79
C GLY A 245 -0.63 9.09 9.38
N GLY A 246 -1.85 8.59 9.33
CA GLY A 246 -2.23 7.25 9.79
C GLY A 246 -2.85 6.41 8.68
N GLY A 247 -2.53 5.12 8.66
CA GLY A 247 -3.16 4.11 7.83
C GLY A 247 -4.23 3.36 8.61
N TYR A 248 -5.42 3.30 8.05
CA TYR A 248 -6.61 2.63 8.60
C TYR A 248 -7.17 1.66 7.56
N TYR A 249 -8.03 0.72 7.96
CA TYR A 249 -8.74 -0.12 6.99
C TYR A 249 -9.56 0.70 5.99
N GLU A 250 -10.07 1.85 6.43
CA GLU A 250 -10.87 2.77 5.61
C GLU A 250 -10.04 3.61 4.63
N GLY A 251 -8.74 3.78 4.88
CA GLY A 251 -7.87 4.60 4.04
C GLY A 251 -6.70 5.19 4.81
N SER A 252 -5.97 6.07 4.15
CA SER A 252 -4.77 6.73 4.68
C SER A 252 -4.97 8.24 4.75
N THR A 253 -4.41 8.84 5.77
CA THR A 253 -4.34 10.29 5.95
C THR A 253 -2.93 10.78 5.74
#